data_8d40ff51648d674796b295fb32a6233c
#
_entry.id   8d40ff51648d674796b295fb32a6233c
#
_cell.length_a   1.000
_cell.length_b   1.000
_cell.length_c   1.000
_cell.angle_alpha   90.00
_cell.angle_beta   90.00
_cell.angle_gamma   90.00
#
_symmetry.space_group_name_H-M   'P 1'
#
loop_
_entity.id
_entity.type
_entity.pdbx_description
1 polymer ?
#
loop_
_entity_poly.entity_id
_entity_poly.type
_entity_poly.pdbx_seq_one_letter_code
_entity_poly.pdbx_strand_id
1 'polypeptide(L)'
;MGLRLFCNGFQTYGAARMLGKVVACFLTLVSPAMAEEPVTVLALGDSLTQGYGLPQEDGLVPQLRGWLAARGIAAEVINGGVSGDTTAGGAARVAWSLGEEVDAMIVALGGNDLLRGIDPAESRRNIAAILQEAEAREVRVLLVGLRAPGNYGADYKAAFDAIFPELAEAHGALYAPDFFAGLGEGDPAELQAFFQPDRIHPNAEGVARIVEGLGPYVAALIETAK
;
A
#
# COMPACT_ATOMS: atom_id res chain seq x y z
N MET A 1 -49.46 -31.45 96.41
CA MET A 1 -48.67 -30.72 97.42
C MET A 1 -47.43 -30.11 96.67
N GLY A 2 -47.33 -28.75 96.72
CA GLY A 2 -46.14 -27.96 96.45
C GLY A 2 -45.83 -27.73 94.98
N LEU A 3 -46.32 -26.77 94.34
CA LEU A 3 -45.95 -25.34 94.14
C LEU A 3 -44.47 -25.04 94.15
N ARG A 4 -44.00 -24.56 93.01
CA ARG A 4 -43.26 -23.30 92.90
C ARG A 4 -42.99 -22.93 91.43
N LEU A 5 -43.48 -21.73 91.08
CA LEU A 5 -43.09 -20.89 89.97
C LEU A 5 -41.60 -20.49 90.08
N PHE A 6 -40.95 -20.34 89.01
CA PHE A 6 -39.95 -19.27 88.82
C PHE A 6 -39.96 -18.72 87.40
N CYS A 7 -40.21 -17.43 87.35
CA CYS A 7 -40.09 -16.55 86.19
C CYS A 7 -38.65 -16.32 85.84
N ASN A 8 -38.49 -15.83 84.62
CA ASN A 8 -37.56 -14.83 84.11
C ASN A 8 -36.48 -15.32 83.16
N GLY A 9 -36.51 -14.64 82.09
CA GLY A 9 -35.35 -14.47 81.25
C GLY A 9 -35.68 -14.12 79.80
N PHE A 10 -36.30 -12.94 79.59
CA PHE A 10 -36.27 -12.34 78.23
C PHE A 10 -34.84 -11.93 77.89
N GLN A 11 -34.24 -12.58 76.92
CA GLN A 11 -33.02 -12.12 76.37
C GLN A 11 -33.27 -11.81 74.89
N THR A 12 -33.31 -10.53 74.59
CA THR A 12 -33.40 -9.93 73.28
C THR A 12 -32.06 -10.11 72.60
N TYR A 13 -31.98 -10.97 71.58
CA TYR A 13 -30.82 -11.03 70.70
C TYR A 13 -30.99 -10.01 69.60
N GLY A 14 -30.03 -9.08 69.58
CA GLY A 14 -29.95 -7.99 68.61
C GLY A 14 -29.80 -8.47 67.17
N ALA A 15 -30.50 -7.79 66.31
CA ALA A 15 -30.43 -7.98 64.88
C ALA A 15 -29.02 -7.62 64.37
N ALA A 16 -28.21 -8.61 64.05
CA ALA A 16 -27.00 -8.42 63.34
C ALA A 16 -27.34 -8.11 61.88
N ARG A 17 -27.17 -6.84 61.48
CA ARG A 17 -27.17 -6.40 60.06
C ARG A 17 -25.99 -7.03 59.35
N MET A 18 -26.20 -8.11 58.59
CA MET A 18 -25.27 -8.59 57.60
C MET A 18 -25.34 -7.65 56.40
N LEU A 19 -24.36 -6.73 56.30
CA LEU A 19 -24.10 -5.93 55.12
C LEU A 19 -23.40 -6.83 54.11
N GLY A 20 -24.19 -7.48 53.24
CA GLY A 20 -23.65 -8.24 52.12
C GLY A 20 -22.97 -7.29 51.13
N LYS A 21 -21.64 -7.33 51.07
CA LYS A 21 -20.87 -6.66 50.00
C LYS A 21 -21.14 -7.41 48.71
N VAL A 22 -22.02 -6.88 47.87
CA VAL A 22 -22.17 -7.31 46.48
C VAL A 22 -20.94 -6.78 45.73
N VAL A 23 -19.94 -7.62 45.51
CA VAL A 23 -18.83 -7.38 44.58
C VAL A 23 -19.39 -7.61 43.18
N ALA A 24 -19.82 -6.54 42.53
CA ALA A 24 -20.12 -6.56 41.09
C ALA A 24 -18.82 -6.75 40.33
N CYS A 25 -18.49 -8.00 39.95
CA CYS A 25 -17.46 -8.28 38.94
C CYS A 25 -17.94 -7.75 37.59
N PHE A 26 -17.48 -6.57 37.20
CA PHE A 26 -17.54 -6.13 35.81
C PHE A 26 -16.60 -7.01 34.98
N LEU A 27 -17.11 -8.08 34.39
CA LEU A 27 -16.48 -8.79 33.32
C LEU A 27 -16.52 -7.84 32.10
N THR A 28 -15.45 -7.07 31.93
CA THR A 28 -15.20 -6.40 30.64
C THR A 28 -14.99 -7.51 29.59
N LEU A 29 -16.00 -7.74 28.77
CA LEU A 29 -15.86 -8.52 27.54
C LEU A 29 -14.89 -7.75 26.64
N VAL A 30 -13.61 -8.07 26.73
CA VAL A 30 -12.63 -7.70 25.72
C VAL A 30 -12.98 -8.58 24.52
N SER A 31 -13.79 -8.05 23.61
CA SER A 31 -13.92 -8.66 22.28
C SER A 31 -12.52 -8.74 21.68
N PRO A 32 -12.05 -9.92 21.24
CA PRO A 32 -10.84 -9.97 20.45
C PRO A 32 -11.09 -9.05 19.24
N ALA A 33 -10.28 -8.01 19.11
CA ALA A 33 -10.23 -7.28 17.85
C ALA A 33 -9.86 -8.33 16.80
N MET A 34 -10.79 -8.65 15.90
CA MET A 34 -10.48 -9.44 14.72
C MET A 34 -9.38 -8.67 14.01
N ALA A 35 -8.20 -9.23 13.93
CA ALA A 35 -7.16 -8.65 13.10
C ALA A 35 -7.73 -8.62 11.67
N GLU A 36 -7.82 -7.43 11.10
CA GLU A 36 -8.24 -7.25 9.71
C GLU A 36 -7.23 -8.01 8.84
N GLU A 37 -7.71 -8.83 7.92
CA GLU A 37 -6.81 -9.55 7.02
C GLU A 37 -6.00 -8.54 6.21
N PRO A 38 -4.68 -8.77 6.02
CA PRO A 38 -3.85 -7.83 5.29
C PRO A 38 -4.30 -7.75 3.83
N VAL A 39 -4.42 -6.53 3.31
CA VAL A 39 -4.69 -6.31 1.88
C VAL A 39 -3.48 -6.76 1.06
N THR A 40 -3.71 -7.61 0.06
CA THR A 40 -2.66 -8.09 -0.86
C THR A 40 -2.53 -7.15 -2.05
N VAL A 41 -1.35 -6.54 -2.18
CA VAL A 41 -1.04 -5.54 -3.22
C VAL A 41 -0.01 -6.10 -4.19
N LEU A 42 -0.35 -6.22 -5.48
CA LEU A 42 0.61 -6.54 -6.52
C LEU A 42 1.32 -5.27 -7.00
N ALA A 43 2.63 -5.18 -6.88
CA ALA A 43 3.43 -4.13 -7.51
C ALA A 43 3.87 -4.57 -8.91
N LEU A 44 3.06 -4.28 -9.93
CA LEU A 44 3.35 -4.55 -11.34
C LEU A 44 4.25 -3.45 -11.90
N GLY A 45 5.47 -3.81 -12.33
CA GLY A 45 6.43 -2.82 -12.78
C GLY A 45 7.63 -3.42 -13.51
N ASP A 46 8.66 -2.60 -13.69
CA ASP A 46 9.90 -2.96 -14.36
C ASP A 46 11.07 -3.14 -13.38
N SER A 47 12.30 -2.77 -13.80
CA SER A 47 13.50 -2.83 -12.95
C SER A 47 13.44 -1.96 -11.71
N LEU A 48 12.70 -0.84 -11.76
CA LEU A 48 12.51 0.05 -10.60
C LEU A 48 11.73 -0.66 -9.48
N THR A 49 10.70 -1.41 -9.86
CA THR A 49 9.89 -2.21 -8.94
C THR A 49 10.64 -3.46 -8.48
N GLN A 50 11.36 -4.13 -9.40
CA GLN A 50 12.12 -5.33 -9.08
C GLN A 50 13.23 -5.07 -8.05
N GLY A 51 13.85 -3.88 -8.05
CA GLY A 51 15.01 -3.53 -7.24
C GLY A 51 16.34 -3.87 -7.92
N TYR A 52 16.43 -3.61 -9.24
CA TYR A 52 17.61 -3.93 -10.05
C TYR A 52 18.88 -3.31 -9.47
N GLY A 53 19.93 -4.15 -9.35
CA GLY A 53 21.26 -3.73 -8.91
C GLY A 53 21.40 -3.50 -7.39
N LEU A 54 20.34 -3.72 -6.61
CA LEU A 54 20.32 -3.52 -5.16
C LEU A 54 20.31 -4.86 -4.40
N PRO A 55 20.83 -4.90 -3.16
CA PRO A 55 20.46 -5.93 -2.20
C PRO A 55 18.93 -6.00 -2.07
N GLN A 56 18.40 -7.19 -1.81
CA GLN A 56 16.95 -7.40 -1.79
C GLN A 56 16.23 -6.45 -0.83
N GLU A 57 16.78 -6.22 0.36
CA GLU A 57 16.23 -5.34 1.41
C GLU A 57 16.16 -3.87 1.00
N ASP A 58 17.01 -3.43 0.09
CA ASP A 58 17.11 -2.05 -0.39
C ASP A 58 16.18 -1.76 -1.58
N GLY A 59 15.51 -2.78 -2.13
CA GLY A 59 14.58 -2.63 -3.23
C GLY A 59 13.27 -1.94 -2.85
N LEU A 60 12.51 -1.47 -3.86
CA LEU A 60 11.26 -0.72 -3.68
C LEU A 60 10.26 -1.47 -2.78
N VAL A 61 9.98 -2.74 -3.09
CA VAL A 61 8.94 -3.50 -2.39
C VAL A 61 9.30 -3.76 -0.93
N PRO A 62 10.50 -4.26 -0.55
CA PRO A 62 10.89 -4.40 0.84
C PRO A 62 10.86 -3.08 1.62
N GLN A 63 11.35 -1.98 1.05
CA GLN A 63 11.31 -0.68 1.71
C GLN A 63 9.86 -0.18 1.89
N LEU A 64 8.99 -0.37 0.89
CA LEU A 64 7.57 -0.03 0.98
C LEU A 64 6.85 -0.84 2.06
N ARG A 65 7.13 -2.15 2.16
CA ARG A 65 6.62 -2.98 3.28
C ARG A 65 7.04 -2.43 4.64
N GLY A 66 8.31 -2.05 4.78
CA GLY A 66 8.82 -1.42 6.01
C GLY A 66 8.12 -0.10 6.32
N TRP A 67 7.88 0.72 5.30
CA TRP A 67 7.19 2.01 5.42
C TRP A 67 5.74 1.85 5.90
N LEU A 68 5.00 0.89 5.34
CA LEU A 68 3.62 0.55 5.72
C LEU A 68 3.57 -0.01 7.14
N ALA A 69 4.43 -0.97 7.46
CA ALA A 69 4.51 -1.59 8.78
C ALA A 69 4.82 -0.56 9.89
N ALA A 70 5.72 0.39 9.64
CA ALA A 70 6.05 1.47 10.57
C ALA A 70 4.85 2.39 10.89
N ARG A 71 3.81 2.38 10.02
CA ARG A 71 2.57 3.14 10.18
C ARG A 71 1.38 2.29 10.63
N GLY A 72 1.62 1.01 10.95
CA GLY A 72 0.58 0.08 11.38
C GLY A 72 -0.39 -0.32 10.29
N ILE A 73 -0.03 -0.14 9.01
CA ILE A 73 -0.85 -0.52 7.86
C ILE A 73 -0.57 -1.99 7.54
N ALA A 74 -1.56 -2.85 7.74
CA ALA A 74 -1.47 -4.26 7.43
C ALA A 74 -1.67 -4.49 5.93
N ALA A 75 -0.59 -4.85 5.23
CA ALA A 75 -0.64 -5.19 3.81
C ALA A 75 0.49 -6.17 3.44
N GLU A 76 0.20 -7.03 2.49
CA GLU A 76 1.20 -7.85 1.81
C GLU A 76 1.46 -7.25 0.42
N VAL A 77 2.71 -6.89 0.11
CA VAL A 77 3.06 -6.32 -1.19
C VAL A 77 3.86 -7.34 -1.98
N ILE A 78 3.30 -7.86 -3.06
CA ILE A 78 3.95 -8.81 -3.95
C ILE A 78 4.81 -8.05 -4.96
N ASN A 79 6.08 -8.46 -5.12
CA ASN A 79 6.96 -7.87 -6.12
C ASN A 79 6.68 -8.51 -7.50
N GLY A 80 5.97 -7.79 -8.35
CA GLY A 80 5.71 -8.13 -9.75
C GLY A 80 6.59 -7.35 -10.73
N GLY A 81 7.77 -6.87 -10.32
CA GLY A 81 8.72 -6.19 -11.17
C GLY A 81 9.49 -7.14 -12.08
N VAL A 82 9.65 -6.79 -13.35
CA VAL A 82 10.48 -7.52 -14.33
C VAL A 82 11.39 -6.54 -15.06
N SER A 83 12.70 -6.67 -14.84
CA SER A 83 13.69 -5.77 -15.46
C SER A 83 13.58 -5.75 -16.97
N GLY A 84 13.55 -4.54 -17.54
CA GLY A 84 13.43 -4.34 -18.97
C GLY A 84 11.99 -4.39 -19.51
N ASP A 85 10.98 -4.65 -18.68
CA ASP A 85 9.59 -4.64 -19.11
C ASP A 85 9.17 -3.27 -19.64
N THR A 86 8.51 -3.28 -20.78
CA THR A 86 7.74 -2.17 -21.32
C THR A 86 6.29 -2.25 -20.87
N THR A 87 5.50 -1.25 -21.22
CA THR A 87 4.04 -1.33 -21.04
C THR A 87 3.44 -2.53 -21.76
N ALA A 88 3.98 -2.92 -22.93
CA ALA A 88 3.56 -4.12 -23.65
C ALA A 88 3.87 -5.42 -22.90
N GLY A 89 5.06 -5.51 -22.26
CA GLY A 89 5.41 -6.65 -21.42
C GLY A 89 4.48 -6.78 -20.22
N GLY A 90 4.19 -5.67 -19.54
CA GLY A 90 3.21 -5.64 -18.45
C GLY A 90 1.81 -6.08 -18.89
N ALA A 91 1.31 -5.56 -20.01
CA ALA A 91 0.01 -5.94 -20.57
C ALA A 91 -0.07 -7.44 -20.92
N ALA A 92 1.02 -8.01 -21.43
CA ALA A 92 1.07 -9.42 -21.80
C ALA A 92 0.99 -10.38 -20.59
N ARG A 93 1.38 -9.93 -19.40
CA ARG A 93 1.47 -10.76 -18.19
C ARG A 93 0.50 -10.38 -17.07
N VAL A 94 -0.17 -9.24 -17.15
CA VAL A 94 -1.06 -8.78 -16.08
C VAL A 94 -2.11 -9.82 -15.69
N ALA A 95 -2.76 -10.47 -16.65
CA ALA A 95 -3.78 -11.48 -16.39
C ALA A 95 -3.25 -12.68 -15.60
N TRP A 96 -1.99 -13.06 -15.85
CA TRP A 96 -1.33 -14.13 -15.11
C TRP A 96 -0.81 -13.66 -13.75
N SER A 97 -0.39 -12.40 -13.64
CA SER A 97 0.17 -11.81 -12.41
C SER A 97 -0.89 -11.50 -11.35
N LEU A 98 -2.14 -11.29 -11.78
CA LEU A 98 -3.28 -11.08 -10.90
C LEU A 98 -3.82 -12.44 -10.43
N GLY A 99 -3.25 -12.97 -9.33
CA GLY A 99 -3.81 -14.12 -8.62
C GLY A 99 -5.16 -13.78 -7.96
N GLU A 100 -5.90 -14.81 -7.54
CA GLU A 100 -7.20 -14.64 -6.86
C GLU A 100 -7.06 -13.91 -5.51
N GLU A 101 -5.87 -13.92 -4.93
CA GLU A 101 -5.53 -13.28 -3.66
C GLU A 101 -5.25 -11.78 -3.77
N VAL A 102 -5.17 -11.20 -4.97
CA VAL A 102 -4.77 -9.80 -5.17
C VAL A 102 -5.97 -8.87 -5.04
N ASP A 103 -5.98 -8.03 -4.01
CA ASP A 103 -7.02 -7.04 -3.74
C ASP A 103 -6.77 -5.70 -4.46
N ALA A 104 -5.48 -5.35 -4.63
CA ALA A 104 -5.07 -4.08 -5.21
C ALA A 104 -3.78 -4.21 -6.04
N MET A 105 -3.56 -3.29 -6.97
CA MET A 105 -2.39 -3.29 -7.84
C MET A 105 -1.79 -1.89 -7.96
N ILE A 106 -0.46 -1.81 -7.85
CA ILE A 106 0.33 -0.64 -8.24
C ILE A 106 0.83 -0.90 -9.66
N VAL A 107 0.60 0.03 -10.58
CA VAL A 107 1.14 -0.03 -11.96
C VAL A 107 2.20 1.05 -12.12
N ALA A 108 3.46 0.62 -12.24
CA ALA A 108 4.64 1.48 -12.41
C ALA A 108 5.44 1.02 -13.64
N LEU A 109 4.97 1.38 -14.83
CA LEU A 109 5.51 0.99 -16.13
C LEU A 109 5.59 2.19 -17.06
N GLY A 110 6.46 2.10 -18.08
CA GLY A 110 6.66 3.12 -19.09
C GLY A 110 8.09 3.66 -19.16
N GLY A 111 8.92 3.39 -18.15
CA GLY A 111 10.33 3.78 -18.16
C GLY A 111 11.09 3.18 -19.35
N ASN A 112 10.88 1.92 -19.63
CA ASN A 112 11.50 1.25 -20.78
C ASN A 112 10.93 1.69 -22.14
N ASP A 113 9.67 2.12 -22.17
CA ASP A 113 9.06 2.73 -23.36
C ASP A 113 9.76 4.04 -23.69
N LEU A 114 9.99 4.91 -22.68
CA LEU A 114 10.76 6.14 -22.81
C LEU A 114 12.20 5.88 -23.30
N LEU A 115 12.90 4.93 -22.67
CA LEU A 115 14.29 4.62 -23.02
C LEU A 115 14.42 4.12 -24.47
N ARG A 116 13.38 3.49 -25.02
CA ARG A 116 13.35 2.93 -26.37
C ARG A 116 12.65 3.83 -27.40
N GLY A 117 12.10 4.97 -26.97
CA GLY A 117 11.36 5.89 -27.85
C GLY A 117 10.10 5.25 -28.45
N ILE A 118 9.42 4.38 -27.70
CA ILE A 118 8.17 3.76 -28.14
C ILE A 118 7.09 4.84 -28.28
N ASP A 119 6.25 4.73 -29.31
CA ASP A 119 5.16 5.66 -29.56
C ASP A 119 4.23 5.76 -28.31
N PRO A 120 4.01 6.96 -27.75
CA PRO A 120 3.12 7.16 -26.61
C PRO A 120 1.72 6.59 -26.81
N ALA A 121 1.22 6.55 -28.04
CA ALA A 121 -0.08 5.94 -28.35
C ALA A 121 -0.07 4.41 -28.10
N GLU A 122 1.07 3.76 -28.29
CA GLU A 122 1.24 2.33 -27.98
C GLU A 122 1.29 2.11 -26.47
N SER A 123 2.11 2.87 -25.76
CA SER A 123 2.19 2.82 -24.30
C SER A 123 0.82 3.06 -23.66
N ARG A 124 0.04 4.03 -24.18
CA ARG A 124 -1.33 4.31 -23.74
C ARG A 124 -2.25 3.10 -23.91
N ARG A 125 -2.23 2.44 -25.08
CA ARG A 125 -3.05 1.25 -25.31
C ARG A 125 -2.71 0.11 -24.35
N ASN A 126 -1.44 -0.10 -24.07
CA ASN A 126 -0.97 -1.15 -23.17
C ASN A 126 -1.38 -0.88 -21.71
N ILE A 127 -1.20 0.36 -21.22
CA ILE A 127 -1.64 0.73 -19.88
C ILE A 127 -3.15 0.62 -19.76
N ALA A 128 -3.92 1.07 -20.76
CA ALA A 128 -5.38 0.90 -20.78
C ALA A 128 -5.79 -0.58 -20.69
N ALA A 129 -5.10 -1.47 -21.41
CA ALA A 129 -5.36 -2.90 -21.34
C ALA A 129 -5.06 -3.49 -19.94
N ILE A 130 -3.99 -3.02 -19.26
CA ILE A 130 -3.70 -3.41 -17.88
C ILE A 130 -4.82 -2.98 -16.93
N LEU A 131 -5.30 -1.74 -17.07
CA LEU A 131 -6.39 -1.21 -16.23
C LEU A 131 -7.71 -1.95 -16.48
N GLN A 132 -8.04 -2.27 -17.74
CA GLN A 132 -9.22 -3.06 -18.10
C GLN A 132 -9.19 -4.47 -17.50
N GLU A 133 -8.01 -5.14 -17.47
CA GLU A 133 -7.87 -6.45 -16.84
C GLU A 133 -8.08 -6.37 -15.32
N ALA A 134 -7.57 -5.30 -14.67
CA ALA A 134 -7.80 -5.07 -13.25
C ALA A 134 -9.29 -4.80 -12.94
N GLU A 135 -9.96 -3.97 -13.76
CA GLU A 135 -11.40 -3.69 -13.65
C GLU A 135 -12.23 -4.97 -13.77
N ALA A 136 -11.91 -5.84 -14.74
CA ALA A 136 -12.62 -7.10 -14.97
C ALA A 136 -12.53 -8.06 -13.78
N ARG A 137 -11.54 -7.85 -12.88
CA ARG A 137 -11.31 -8.63 -11.66
C ARG A 137 -11.64 -7.86 -10.39
N GLU A 138 -12.22 -6.68 -10.51
CA GLU A 138 -12.55 -5.79 -9.39
C GLU A 138 -11.34 -5.39 -8.52
N VAL A 139 -10.12 -5.47 -9.08
CA VAL A 139 -8.86 -5.09 -8.40
C VAL A 139 -8.69 -3.57 -8.44
N ARG A 140 -8.48 -2.96 -7.28
CA ARG A 140 -8.22 -1.52 -7.16
C ARG A 140 -6.84 -1.16 -7.68
N VAL A 141 -6.71 -0.03 -8.40
CA VAL A 141 -5.42 0.33 -9.02
C VAL A 141 -4.92 1.69 -8.55
N LEU A 142 -3.61 1.75 -8.28
CA LEU A 142 -2.81 2.96 -8.23
C LEU A 142 -1.95 3.01 -9.49
N LEU A 143 -2.25 3.95 -10.38
CA LEU A 143 -1.43 4.21 -11.56
C LEU A 143 -0.35 5.24 -11.20
N VAL A 144 0.91 4.87 -11.36
CA VAL A 144 2.06 5.71 -11.06
C VAL A 144 2.58 6.37 -12.34
N GLY A 145 2.57 7.70 -12.37
CA GLY A 145 3.02 8.49 -13.49
C GLY A 145 4.55 8.50 -13.65
N LEU A 146 4.97 8.74 -14.87
CA LEU A 146 6.33 9.05 -15.25
C LEU A 146 6.32 10.27 -16.16
N ARG A 147 7.38 11.07 -16.10
CA ARG A 147 7.53 12.25 -16.96
C ARG A 147 8.56 12.01 -18.05
N ALA A 148 8.17 12.23 -19.29
CA ALA A 148 9.10 12.11 -20.41
C ALA A 148 10.13 13.25 -20.39
N PRO A 149 11.42 12.93 -20.61
CA PRO A 149 12.41 13.96 -20.90
C PRO A 149 12.10 14.64 -22.24
N GLY A 150 12.63 15.86 -22.45
CA GLY A 150 12.34 16.63 -23.68
C GLY A 150 13.12 16.19 -24.94
N ASN A 151 13.92 15.14 -24.88
CA ASN A 151 14.84 14.70 -25.95
C ASN A 151 14.15 14.14 -27.21
N TYR A 152 12.87 13.67 -27.08
CA TYR A 152 12.05 13.21 -28.21
C TYR A 152 11.14 14.31 -28.78
N GLY A 153 11.26 15.54 -28.29
CA GLY A 153 10.48 16.70 -28.76
C GLY A 153 9.21 16.93 -27.92
N ALA A 154 8.63 18.11 -28.09
CA ALA A 154 7.52 18.58 -27.27
C ALA A 154 6.25 17.74 -27.44
N ASP A 155 5.94 17.32 -28.66
CA ASP A 155 4.74 16.55 -28.98
C ASP A 155 4.78 15.16 -28.32
N TYR A 156 5.95 14.50 -28.39
CA TYR A 156 6.14 13.22 -27.71
C TYR A 156 5.97 13.36 -26.19
N LYS A 157 6.63 14.37 -25.63
CA LYS A 157 6.53 14.63 -24.19
C LYS A 157 5.09 14.89 -23.75
N ALA A 158 4.37 15.77 -24.46
CA ALA A 158 2.98 16.07 -24.14
C ALA A 158 2.09 14.84 -24.24
N ALA A 159 2.26 14.03 -25.31
CA ALA A 159 1.49 12.82 -25.50
C ALA A 159 1.78 11.75 -24.44
N PHE A 160 3.06 11.59 -24.04
CA PHE A 160 3.43 10.62 -23.02
C PHE A 160 2.98 11.05 -21.63
N ASP A 161 3.23 12.30 -21.23
CA ASP A 161 2.87 12.81 -19.90
C ASP A 161 1.34 12.80 -19.67
N ALA A 162 0.54 12.90 -20.74
CA ALA A 162 -0.92 12.85 -20.67
C ALA A 162 -1.49 11.43 -20.45
N ILE A 163 -0.70 10.36 -20.68
CA ILE A 163 -1.18 8.97 -20.59
C ILE A 163 -1.74 8.67 -19.21
N PHE A 164 -0.96 8.96 -18.17
CA PHE A 164 -1.24 8.50 -16.81
C PHE A 164 -2.44 9.22 -16.18
N PRO A 165 -2.51 10.57 -16.14
CA PRO A 165 -3.64 11.24 -15.52
C PRO A 165 -4.95 10.97 -16.27
N GLU A 166 -4.92 10.94 -17.62
CA GLU A 166 -6.13 10.71 -18.41
C GLU A 166 -6.66 9.27 -18.25
N LEU A 167 -5.77 8.27 -18.22
CA LEU A 167 -6.19 6.90 -18.00
C LEU A 167 -6.63 6.65 -16.55
N ALA A 168 -5.96 7.26 -15.57
CA ALA A 168 -6.40 7.16 -14.18
C ALA A 168 -7.83 7.72 -14.01
N GLU A 169 -8.13 8.88 -14.61
CA GLU A 169 -9.48 9.46 -14.60
C GLU A 169 -10.48 8.56 -15.32
N ALA A 170 -10.14 8.09 -16.52
CA ALA A 170 -11.05 7.29 -17.36
C ALA A 170 -11.43 5.95 -16.72
N HIS A 171 -10.52 5.34 -15.93
CA HIS A 171 -10.68 4.03 -15.30
C HIS A 171 -10.93 4.13 -13.78
N GLY A 172 -11.11 5.33 -13.21
CA GLY A 172 -11.34 5.51 -11.78
C GLY A 172 -10.19 5.00 -10.89
N ALA A 173 -8.98 4.93 -11.43
CA ALA A 173 -7.80 4.54 -10.69
C ALA A 173 -7.25 5.69 -9.83
N LEU A 174 -6.64 5.36 -8.69
CA LEU A 174 -5.84 6.34 -7.95
C LEU A 174 -4.61 6.73 -8.79
N TYR A 175 -4.15 7.95 -8.63
CA TYR A 175 -3.05 8.48 -9.42
C TYR A 175 -1.95 9.08 -8.55
N ALA A 176 -0.71 8.56 -8.68
CA ALA A 176 0.49 9.20 -8.18
C ALA A 176 1.21 9.92 -9.33
N PRO A 177 1.36 11.25 -9.30
CA PRO A 177 1.75 12.04 -10.48
C PRO A 177 3.15 11.76 -11.02
N ASP A 178 4.07 11.29 -10.17
CA ASP A 178 5.46 11.05 -10.57
C ASP A 178 6.11 10.02 -9.65
N PHE A 179 6.66 8.96 -10.23
CA PHE A 179 7.40 7.93 -9.51
C PHE A 179 8.58 8.52 -8.71
N PHE A 180 9.23 9.53 -9.25
CA PHE A 180 10.44 10.13 -8.67
C PHE A 180 10.15 11.35 -7.77
N ALA A 181 8.89 11.67 -7.51
CA ALA A 181 8.50 12.86 -6.71
C ALA A 181 9.20 12.92 -5.33
N GLY A 182 9.45 11.78 -4.70
CA GLY A 182 10.13 11.70 -3.40
C GLY A 182 11.59 12.14 -3.42
N LEU A 183 12.23 12.19 -4.58
CA LEU A 183 13.59 12.72 -4.70
C LEU A 183 13.64 14.26 -4.54
N GLY A 184 12.48 14.92 -4.69
CA GLY A 184 12.36 16.36 -4.61
C GLY A 184 12.69 17.08 -5.92
N GLU A 185 12.59 18.40 -5.87
CA GLU A 185 13.03 19.30 -6.94
C GLU A 185 14.41 19.85 -6.57
N GLY A 186 15.40 19.61 -7.40
CA GLY A 186 16.79 20.02 -7.11
C GLY A 186 17.65 20.14 -8.37
N ASP A 187 18.90 20.54 -8.18
CA ASP A 187 19.89 20.51 -9.24
C ASP A 187 20.03 19.06 -9.76
N PRO A 188 19.99 18.82 -11.10
CA PRO A 188 20.19 17.49 -11.66
C PRO A 188 21.47 16.79 -11.17
N ALA A 189 22.52 17.53 -10.84
CA ALA A 189 23.76 16.98 -10.30
C ALA A 189 23.57 16.47 -8.86
N GLU A 190 22.77 17.15 -8.04
CA GLU A 190 22.44 16.74 -6.68
C GLU A 190 21.53 15.50 -6.71
N LEU A 191 20.56 15.48 -7.61
CA LEU A 191 19.64 14.34 -7.78
C LEU A 191 20.40 13.07 -8.23
N GLN A 192 21.50 13.20 -8.98
CA GLN A 192 22.33 12.07 -9.38
C GLN A 192 22.93 11.29 -8.19
N ALA A 193 23.08 11.91 -7.02
CA ALA A 193 23.53 11.23 -5.81
C ALA A 193 22.59 10.10 -5.36
N PHE A 194 21.33 10.12 -5.78
CA PHE A 194 20.30 9.12 -5.45
C PHE A 194 20.21 7.98 -6.48
N PHE A 195 21.09 7.98 -7.48
CA PHE A 195 21.11 6.97 -8.52
C PHE A 195 22.38 6.10 -8.44
N GLN A 196 22.27 4.90 -9.01
CA GLN A 196 23.39 4.00 -9.23
C GLN A 196 24.33 4.58 -10.30
N PRO A 197 25.53 4.02 -10.50
CA PRO A 197 26.48 4.51 -11.51
C PRO A 197 25.95 4.55 -12.95
N ASP A 198 24.89 3.77 -13.25
CA ASP A 198 24.22 3.77 -14.57
C ASP A 198 23.32 5.01 -14.79
N ARG A 199 23.06 5.81 -13.76
CA ARG A 199 22.25 7.05 -13.77
C ARG A 199 20.79 6.83 -14.21
N ILE A 200 20.31 5.60 -14.14
CA ILE A 200 18.95 5.20 -14.49
C ILE A 200 18.24 4.65 -13.27
N HIS A 201 18.89 3.75 -12.55
CA HIS A 201 18.28 3.07 -11.40
C HIS A 201 18.63 3.78 -10.11
N PRO A 202 17.65 4.02 -9.22
CA PRO A 202 17.90 4.58 -7.89
C PRO A 202 18.83 3.68 -7.06
N ASN A 203 19.66 4.27 -6.21
CA ASN A 203 20.36 3.56 -5.16
C ASN A 203 19.44 3.38 -3.93
N ALA A 204 19.93 2.73 -2.87
CA ALA A 204 19.14 2.45 -1.67
C ALA A 204 18.51 3.70 -1.04
N GLU A 205 19.25 4.83 -0.97
CA GLU A 205 18.74 6.09 -0.46
C GLU A 205 17.70 6.69 -1.41
N GLY A 206 17.93 6.63 -2.72
CA GLY A 206 16.96 7.06 -3.73
C GLY A 206 15.65 6.29 -3.63
N VAL A 207 15.72 4.96 -3.45
CA VAL A 207 14.52 4.13 -3.21
C VAL A 207 13.79 4.55 -1.93
N ALA A 208 14.51 4.79 -0.83
CA ALA A 208 13.89 5.23 0.42
C ALA A 208 13.11 6.54 0.24
N ARG A 209 13.66 7.50 -0.49
CA ARG A 209 12.97 8.77 -0.80
C ARG A 209 11.77 8.57 -1.70
N ILE A 210 11.88 7.72 -2.72
CA ILE A 210 10.76 7.37 -3.60
C ILE A 210 9.63 6.73 -2.78
N VAL A 211 9.95 5.83 -1.85
CA VAL A 211 8.97 5.20 -0.97
C VAL A 211 8.27 6.23 -0.06
N GLU A 212 9.00 7.21 0.48
CA GLU A 212 8.36 8.31 1.25
C GLU A 212 7.38 9.12 0.38
N GLY A 213 7.67 9.31 -0.91
CA GLY A 213 6.79 9.99 -1.85
C GLY A 213 5.57 9.16 -2.27
N LEU A 214 5.76 7.86 -2.55
CA LEU A 214 4.70 6.96 -3.02
C LEU A 214 3.86 6.36 -1.89
N GLY A 215 4.43 6.19 -0.72
CA GLY A 215 3.79 5.53 0.42
C GLY A 215 2.40 6.05 0.76
N PRO A 216 2.15 7.37 0.82
CA PRO A 216 0.82 7.92 1.06
C PRO A 216 -0.22 7.51 0.02
N TYR A 217 0.15 7.41 -1.26
CA TYR A 217 -0.75 6.94 -2.32
C TYR A 217 -1.04 5.44 -2.19
N VAL A 218 -0.04 4.64 -1.82
CA VAL A 218 -0.23 3.22 -1.56
C VAL A 218 -1.10 2.99 -0.32
N ALA A 219 -0.92 3.77 0.73
CA ALA A 219 -1.79 3.73 1.91
C ALA A 219 -3.26 4.05 1.52
N ALA A 220 -3.48 5.07 0.69
CA ALA A 220 -4.81 5.38 0.17
C ALA A 220 -5.39 4.26 -0.71
N LEU A 221 -4.56 3.59 -1.53
CA LEU A 221 -4.97 2.42 -2.31
C LEU A 221 -5.46 1.30 -1.39
N ILE A 222 -4.70 0.97 -0.35
CA ILE A 222 -5.05 -0.08 0.61
C ILE A 222 -6.39 0.21 1.30
N GLU A 223 -6.65 1.47 1.67
CA GLU A 223 -7.94 1.86 2.26
C GLU A 223 -9.13 1.70 1.30
N THR A 224 -8.92 1.79 -0.02
CA THR A 224 -9.99 1.59 -1.01
C THR A 224 -10.25 0.11 -1.35
N ALA A 225 -9.35 -0.79 -0.95
CA ALA A 225 -9.42 -2.23 -1.22
C ALA A 225 -9.99 -3.04 -0.03
N LYS A 226 -10.27 -2.36 1.08
CA LYS A 226 -10.98 -2.93 2.24
C LYS A 226 -12.49 -2.88 2.00
#